data_9991836dd3af4557619f2ddb21aa5aa6
#
_entry.id   9991836dd3af4557619f2ddb21aa5aa6
#
_cell.length_a   1.000
_cell.length_b   1.000
_cell.length_c   1.000
_cell.angle_alpha   90.00
_cell.angle_beta   90.00
_cell.angle_gamma   90.00
#
_symmetry.space_group_name_H-M   'P 1'
#
loop_
_entity.id
_entity.type
_entity.pdbx_description
1 polymer ?
#
loop_
_entity_poly.entity_id
_entity_poly.type
_entity_poly.pdbx_seq_one_letter_code
_entity_poly.pdbx_strand_id
1 'polypeptide(L)' 'MSGRDYRIEPPPKEKDLYRVVYVIDIGAESPLDAAKKTHEIMTAPDSIAPVLEVIDQGGKVTKIDLSKSN' A
#
# COMPACT_ATOMS: atom_id res chain seq x y z
N MET A 1 11.37 15.13 -11.22
CA MET A 1 10.63 14.87 -11.04
C MET A 1 10.10 14.47 -10.36
N SER A 2 9.76 14.55 -10.34
CA SER A 2 9.33 14.21 -9.42
C SER A 2 8.33 13.31 -9.50
N GLY A 3 8.14 12.37 -9.32
CA GLY A 3 7.17 11.46 -9.36
C GLY A 3 6.09 11.67 -8.44
N ARG A 4 5.84 12.86 -8.09
CA ARG A 4 4.91 13.09 -7.26
C ARG A 4 3.62 13.26 -7.80
N ASP A 5 3.35 13.27 -9.03
CA ASP A 5 2.07 13.40 -9.59
C ASP A 5 1.33 12.11 -9.63
N TYR A 6 1.90 11.06 -9.10
CA TYR A 6 1.24 9.79 -8.97
C TYR A 6 -0.07 9.92 -8.28
N ARG A 7 -1.11 9.36 -8.80
CA ARG A 7 -2.40 9.34 -8.23
C ARG A 7 -2.86 7.95 -8.03
N ILE A 8 -3.50 7.69 -6.89
CA ILE A 8 -4.09 6.41 -6.61
C ILE A 8 -5.55 6.52 -6.99
N GLU A 9 -5.95 5.77 -7.99
CA GLU A 9 -7.30 5.85 -8.47
C GLU A 9 -8.19 4.86 -7.74
N PRO A 10 -9.48 5.14 -7.64
CA PRO A 10 -10.38 4.17 -7.04
C PRO A 10 -10.50 2.95 -7.94
N PRO A 11 -10.99 1.84 -7.39
CA PRO A 11 -11.14 0.62 -8.19
C PRO A 11 -12.25 0.76 -9.21
N PRO A 12 -12.31 -0.16 -10.18
CA PRO A 12 -13.42 -0.18 -11.11
C PRO A 12 -14.75 -0.32 -10.36
N LYS A 13 -15.82 0.13 -10.96
CA LYS A 13 -17.10 0.07 -10.32
C LYS A 13 -17.70 -1.30 -10.40
N GLU A 14 -17.29 -2.14 -9.48
CA GLU A 14 -17.83 -3.47 -9.33
C GLU A 14 -18.20 -3.63 -7.88
N LYS A 15 -19.21 -4.42 -7.63
CA LYS A 15 -19.72 -4.61 -6.29
C LYS A 15 -18.62 -5.15 -5.38
N ASP A 16 -18.50 -4.53 -4.21
CA ASP A 16 -17.58 -4.99 -3.16
C ASP A 16 -16.11 -4.99 -3.55
N LEU A 17 -15.74 -4.20 -4.53
CA LEU A 17 -14.35 -4.13 -4.93
C LEU A 17 -13.68 -2.91 -4.29
N TYR A 18 -12.53 -3.13 -3.69
CA TYR A 18 -11.74 -2.07 -3.08
C TYR A 18 -10.34 -2.10 -3.66
N ARG A 19 -9.70 -0.95 -3.72
CA ARG A 19 -8.29 -0.88 -4.11
C ARG A 19 -7.48 -0.71 -2.84
N VAL A 20 -6.49 -1.54 -2.64
CA VAL A 20 -5.69 -1.50 -1.41
C VAL A 20 -4.26 -1.16 -1.76
N VAL A 21 -3.68 -0.21 -1.03
CA VAL A 21 -2.31 0.23 -1.25
C VAL A 21 -1.51 -0.06 0.02
N TYR A 22 -0.40 -0.74 -0.16
CA TYR A 22 0.50 -1.07 0.95
C TYR A 22 1.50 0.08 1.08
N VAL A 23 1.54 0.72 2.23
CA VAL A 23 2.37 1.88 2.43
C VAL A 23 3.51 1.55 3.38
N ILE A 24 4.72 1.73 2.92
CA ILE A 24 5.90 1.48 3.73
C ILE A 24 7.01 2.40 3.27
N ASP A 25 7.76 2.94 4.21
CA ASP A 25 8.93 3.74 3.90
C ASP A 25 10.14 2.85 4.07
N ILE A 26 10.98 2.78 3.06
CA ILE A 26 12.10 1.84 3.10
C ILE A 26 13.34 2.49 2.54
N GLY A 27 14.46 2.27 3.20
CA GLY A 27 15.75 2.76 2.73
C GLY A 27 16.28 1.85 1.64
N ALA A 28 16.62 2.43 0.49
CA ALA A 28 17.11 1.66 -0.63
C ALA A 28 17.96 2.53 -1.53
N GLU A 29 18.73 1.90 -2.41
CA GLU A 29 19.63 2.63 -3.29
C GLU A 29 18.98 2.98 -4.61
N SER A 30 17.86 2.41 -4.93
CA SER A 30 17.16 2.67 -6.17
C SER A 30 15.70 2.29 -6.02
N PRO A 31 14.83 2.77 -6.90
CA PRO A 31 13.43 2.35 -6.86
C PRO A 31 13.25 0.83 -6.98
N LEU A 32 14.05 0.19 -7.83
CA LEU A 32 13.95 -1.25 -7.96
C LEU A 32 14.36 -1.95 -6.68
N ASP A 33 15.43 -1.47 -6.03
CA ASP A 33 15.88 -2.03 -4.78
C ASP A 33 14.82 -1.87 -3.70
N ALA A 34 14.16 -0.71 -3.67
CA ALA A 34 13.08 -0.47 -2.71
C ALA A 34 11.92 -1.46 -2.94
N ALA A 35 11.58 -1.69 -4.21
CA ALA A 35 10.51 -2.63 -4.53
C ALA A 35 10.86 -4.04 -4.11
N LYS A 36 12.11 -4.47 -4.34
CA LYS A 36 12.54 -5.80 -3.96
C LYS A 36 12.52 -5.99 -2.46
N LYS A 37 13.02 -5.00 -1.72
CA LYS A 37 13.03 -5.08 -0.27
C LYS A 37 11.61 -5.10 0.29
N THR A 38 10.71 -4.33 -0.29
CA THR A 38 9.32 -4.31 0.14
C THR A 38 8.68 -5.68 -0.10
N HIS A 39 8.96 -6.29 -1.25
CA HIS A 39 8.41 -7.61 -1.55
C HIS A 39 8.89 -8.63 -0.54
N GLU A 40 10.15 -8.56 -0.14
CA GLU A 40 10.69 -9.48 0.85
C GLU A 40 9.99 -9.31 2.19
N ILE A 41 9.72 -8.07 2.58
CA ILE A 41 9.03 -7.80 3.83
C ILE A 41 7.61 -8.33 3.77
N MET A 42 6.92 -8.14 2.66
CA MET A 42 5.54 -8.58 2.54
C MET A 42 5.40 -10.09 2.59
N THR A 43 6.42 -10.80 2.14
CA THR A 43 6.34 -12.26 2.09
C THR A 43 6.99 -12.94 3.30
N ALA A 44 7.65 -12.17 4.17
CA ALA A 44 8.30 -12.75 5.33
C ALA A 44 7.25 -13.12 6.38
N PRO A 45 7.32 -14.33 6.94
CA PRO A 45 6.31 -14.76 7.91
C PRO A 45 6.34 -13.98 9.21
N ASP A 46 7.47 -13.36 9.54
CA ASP A 46 7.59 -12.61 10.77
C ASP A 46 7.52 -11.11 10.56
N SER A 47 7.02 -10.67 9.43
CA SER A 47 7.01 -9.25 9.15
C SER A 47 6.01 -8.53 10.05
N ILE A 48 6.25 -7.24 10.25
CA ILE A 48 5.34 -6.40 11.01
C ILE A 48 4.09 -6.17 10.20
N ALA A 49 2.95 -6.16 10.85
CA ALA A 49 1.69 -5.91 10.16
C ALA A 49 1.73 -4.54 9.49
N PRO A 50 1.26 -4.44 8.26
CA PRO A 50 1.40 -3.21 7.50
C PRO A 50 0.34 -2.17 7.81
N VAL A 51 0.63 -0.96 7.36
CA VAL A 51 -0.38 0.08 7.29
C VAL A 51 -0.88 0.08 5.84
N LEU A 52 -2.17 -0.04 5.67
CA LEU A 52 -2.76 -0.11 4.34
C LEU A 52 -3.70 1.07 4.11
N GLU A 53 -3.78 1.51 2.88
CA GLU A 53 -4.79 2.48 2.51
C GLU A 53 -5.81 1.77 1.65
N VAL A 54 -7.06 1.82 2.07
CA VAL A 54 -8.15 1.15 1.38
C VAL A 54 -9.01 2.20 0.71
N ILE A 55 -9.17 2.09 -0.60
CA ILE A 55 -9.90 3.06 -1.39
C ILE A 55 -11.17 2.42 -1.89
N ASP A 56 -12.32 3.00 -1.54
CA ASP A 56 -13.58 2.43 -1.99
C ASP A 56 -13.94 2.97 -3.38
N GLN A 57 -15.06 2.55 -3.89
CA GLN A 57 -15.45 2.88 -5.25
C GLN A 57 -15.81 4.35 -5.42
N GLY A 58 -16.12 5.02 -4.33
CA GLY A 58 -16.36 6.44 -4.37
C GLY A 58 -15.11 7.28 -4.24
N GLY A 59 -13.95 6.63 -4.07
CA GLY A 59 -12.69 7.34 -3.93
C GLY A 59 -12.33 7.70 -2.50
N LYS A 60 -13.10 7.24 -1.52
CA LYS A 60 -12.80 7.53 -0.14
C LYS A 60 -11.65 6.65 0.33
N VAL A 61 -10.63 7.25 0.93
CA VAL A 61 -9.45 6.54 1.38
C VAL A 61 -9.51 6.36 2.90
N THR A 62 -9.34 5.14 3.35
CA THR A 62 -9.30 4.84 4.77
C THR A 62 -7.95 4.19 5.08
N LYS A 63 -7.22 4.77 6.02
CA LYS A 63 -5.93 4.21 6.41
C LYS A 63 -6.15 3.25 7.55
N ILE A 64 -5.66 2.03 7.41
CA ILE A 64 -5.84 0.98 8.40
C ILE A 64 -4.47 0.47 8.84
N ASP A 65 -4.19 0.59 10.13
CA ASP A 65 -2.95 0.11 10.70
C ASP A 65 -3.22 -1.23 11.37
N LEU A 66 -2.87 -2.30 10.69
CA LEU A 66 -3.17 -3.63 11.17
C LEU A 66 -2.40 -4.01 12.43
N SER A 67 -1.30 -3.32 12.70
CA SER A 67 -0.56 -3.60 13.91
C SER A 67 -1.32 -3.18 15.16
N LYS A 68 -2.31 -2.31 14.99
CA LYS A 68 -3.10 -1.84 16.11
C LYS A 68 -4.51 -2.41 16.14
N SER A 69 -4.87 -3.23 15.17
CA SER A 69 -6.21 -3.75 15.18
C SER A 69 -6.23 -5.06 15.97
N ASN A 70 -7.32 -5.36 16.50
CA ASN A 70 -7.46 -6.56 17.30
C ASN A 70 -8.47 -7.47 16.72
#